data_3d22346c79754456a1c57c9f8a6eff89
#
_entry.id   3d22346c79754456a1c57c9f8a6eff89
#
_cell.length_a   1.000
_cell.length_b   1.000
_cell.length_c   1.000
_cell.angle_alpha   90.00
_cell.angle_beta   90.00
_cell.angle_gamma   90.00
#
_symmetry.space_group_name_H-M   'P 1'
#
loop_
_entity.id
_entity.type
_entity.pdbx_description
1 polymer ?
#
loop_
_entity_poly.entity_id
_entity_poly.type
_entity_poly.pdbx_seq_one_letter_code
_entity_poly.pdbx_strand_id
1 'polypeptide(L)'
;MIRGTLKSLVAVMAASVALASAAQAGGYGRGSANLDPLMDDGTQFSTSFTYVSPNRGMSTVQPLGAPAAIPAGLITPTAGLAALGATGNAAAKYTEAYTVFGGTAAMDVVGPTRCAGTFAQPFGAKADYGWTRLMSGVSTTTSSEMSTMEFGMTCAYKAEVGKGNLYLLGGVFYQTIDYEEARAFGFGSILGGGDIAMDDGSVGYRAGIGYTIPEIALKASLIYRSQVDHEMAGIVRNPAFPGGSVTAFANASTPQSVKLSVQTGVAPGWLVFGSVEWADWSVLQQVQVYANPGQLAAVAVPLAGVTVDAFFRDGWTVSGGVAHKFNDSFSGLASLTWDRGTSTGRSSFSDTWTISAGGSYTINENASIRAGLAYSFLDSITEVNTAGHTIGYGRDYSIGGGLSLSVKF
;
A
#
# COMPACT_ATOMS: atom_id res chain seq x y z
N MET A 1 30.18 1.92 -34.36
CA MET A 1 29.51 3.05 -33.69
C MET A 1 28.16 2.73 -33.07
N ILE A 2 27.42 1.69 -33.49
CA ILE A 2 26.07 1.32 -32.95
C ILE A 2 26.15 0.62 -31.56
N ARG A 3 27.27 -0.03 -31.24
CA ARG A 3 27.42 -0.75 -29.92
C ARG A 3 27.64 0.16 -28.72
N GLY A 4 28.12 1.39 -28.88
CA GLY A 4 28.37 2.32 -27.79
C GLY A 4 27.09 3.03 -27.30
N THR A 5 26.17 3.32 -28.21
CA THR A 5 24.93 4.05 -27.93
C THR A 5 23.90 3.19 -27.22
N LEU A 6 23.91 1.84 -27.39
CA LEU A 6 22.98 0.94 -26.69
C LEU A 6 23.39 0.74 -25.21
N LYS A 7 24.70 0.69 -24.90
CA LYS A 7 25.19 0.52 -23.51
C LYS A 7 24.85 1.72 -22.62
N SER A 8 24.89 2.94 -23.16
CA SER A 8 24.47 4.15 -22.42
C SER A 8 22.93 4.26 -22.28
N LEU A 9 22.15 3.64 -23.16
CA LEU A 9 20.68 3.54 -23.04
C LEU A 9 20.25 2.72 -21.82
N VAL A 10 20.95 1.62 -21.50
CA VAL A 10 20.60 0.68 -20.44
C VAL A 10 20.68 1.32 -19.07
N ALA A 11 21.68 2.16 -18.81
CA ALA A 11 21.92 2.75 -17.50
C ALA A 11 20.85 3.78 -17.08
N VAL A 12 20.25 4.50 -18.04
CA VAL A 12 19.28 5.58 -17.75
C VAL A 12 17.85 5.09 -17.62
N MET A 13 17.48 3.99 -18.29
CA MET A 13 16.09 3.51 -18.30
C MET A 13 15.77 2.44 -17.26
N ALA A 14 16.78 1.72 -16.74
CA ALA A 14 16.58 0.59 -15.83
C ALA A 14 15.83 0.93 -14.53
N ALA A 15 15.75 2.20 -14.15
CA ALA A 15 15.11 2.64 -12.94
C ALA A 15 13.75 3.34 -13.14
N SER A 16 13.15 3.23 -14.33
CA SER A 16 11.93 3.97 -14.72
C SER A 16 10.63 3.38 -14.14
N VAL A 17 10.64 2.14 -13.70
CA VAL A 17 9.43 1.42 -13.26
C VAL A 17 8.94 1.85 -11.87
N ALA A 18 9.80 2.42 -11.04
CA ALA A 18 9.46 2.75 -9.65
C ALA A 18 8.41 3.87 -9.46
N LEU A 19 8.17 4.72 -10.47
CA LEU A 19 7.14 5.78 -10.38
C LEU A 19 5.71 5.28 -10.70
N ALA A 20 5.58 4.09 -11.31
CA ALA A 20 4.28 3.49 -11.60
C ALA A 20 3.64 2.78 -10.39
N SER A 21 4.34 2.74 -9.25
CA SER A 21 3.97 1.92 -8.10
C SER A 21 3.01 2.58 -7.11
N ALA A 22 2.32 3.66 -7.49
CA ALA A 22 1.31 4.30 -6.63
C ALA A 22 0.00 3.48 -6.48
N ALA A 23 -0.20 2.46 -7.33
CA ALA A 23 -1.27 1.47 -7.18
C ALA A 23 -0.62 0.11 -7.00
N GLN A 24 -0.73 -0.51 -5.85
CA GLN A 24 -0.15 -1.83 -5.59
C GLN A 24 -1.16 -2.79 -4.98
N ALA A 25 -1.25 -3.95 -5.62
CA ALA A 25 -1.83 -5.23 -5.21
C ALA A 25 -3.05 -5.20 -4.28
N GLY A 26 -3.93 -4.23 -4.45
CA GLY A 26 -5.19 -4.11 -3.69
C GLY A 26 -5.01 -3.87 -2.18
N GLY A 27 -6.11 -3.86 -1.45
CA GLY A 27 -6.11 -3.78 0.00
C GLY A 27 -5.36 -2.55 0.54
N TYR A 28 -4.46 -2.81 1.47
CA TYR A 28 -3.65 -1.76 2.11
C TYR A 28 -2.27 -1.57 1.49
N GLY A 29 -2.00 -2.08 0.28
CA GLY A 29 -0.71 -1.91 -0.42
C GLY A 29 -0.35 -0.45 -0.67
N ARG A 30 0.89 -0.03 -0.33
CA ARG A 30 1.41 1.33 -0.56
C ARG A 30 2.71 1.36 -1.34
N GLY A 31 3.51 0.30 -1.28
CA GLY A 31 4.79 0.25 -1.94
C GLY A 31 5.58 -1.00 -1.58
N SER A 32 6.66 -1.27 -2.29
CA SER A 32 7.56 -2.37 -1.97
C SER A 32 9.01 -1.90 -2.05
N ALA A 33 9.90 -2.63 -1.39
CA ALA A 33 11.33 -2.36 -1.49
C ALA A 33 11.80 -2.47 -2.95
N ASN A 34 12.56 -1.49 -3.42
CA ASN A 34 13.14 -1.50 -4.75
C ASN A 34 14.40 -2.39 -4.76
N LEU A 35 14.33 -3.55 -5.40
CA LEU A 35 15.43 -4.51 -5.53
C LEU A 35 16.14 -4.42 -6.89
N ASP A 36 15.68 -3.57 -7.81
CA ASP A 36 16.29 -3.40 -9.14
C ASP A 36 17.80 -3.09 -9.10
N PRO A 37 18.30 -2.29 -8.11
CA PRO A 37 19.73 -2.03 -7.99
C PRO A 37 20.60 -3.27 -7.74
N LEU A 38 20.04 -4.40 -7.30
CA LEU A 38 20.75 -5.67 -7.15
C LEU A 38 21.16 -6.30 -8.50
N MET A 39 20.47 -5.93 -9.58
CA MET A 39 20.75 -6.41 -10.94
C MET A 39 21.52 -5.38 -11.79
N ASP A 40 21.92 -4.26 -11.20
CA ASP A 40 22.75 -3.22 -11.82
C ASP A 40 24.21 -3.39 -11.38
N ASP A 41 25.16 -2.67 -11.99
CA ASP A 41 26.57 -2.65 -11.59
C ASP A 41 26.91 -1.34 -10.82
N GLY A 42 27.95 -1.39 -9.96
CA GLY A 42 28.47 -0.25 -9.19
C GLY A 42 27.66 0.08 -7.93
N THR A 43 28.29 0.77 -6.98
CA THR A 43 27.58 1.23 -5.77
C THR A 43 26.51 2.24 -6.12
N GLN A 44 25.30 2.02 -5.62
CA GLN A 44 24.14 2.85 -5.97
C GLN A 44 23.31 3.15 -4.71
N PHE A 45 22.89 4.40 -4.59
CA PHE A 45 21.90 4.85 -3.64
C PHE A 45 20.67 5.39 -4.39
N SER A 46 19.48 5.02 -3.96
CA SER A 46 18.24 5.59 -4.47
C SER A 46 17.26 5.88 -3.32
N THR A 47 16.51 6.96 -3.45
CA THR A 47 15.43 7.31 -2.53
C THR A 47 14.21 7.74 -3.33
N SER A 48 13.03 7.50 -2.77
CA SER A 48 11.75 7.88 -3.36
C SER A 48 10.81 8.49 -2.33
N PHE A 49 10.00 9.39 -2.80
CA PHE A 49 8.90 10.02 -2.09
C PHE A 49 7.66 9.98 -2.98
N THR A 50 6.55 9.50 -2.46
CA THR A 50 5.27 9.48 -3.16
C THR A 50 4.19 10.08 -2.28
N TYR A 51 3.40 10.99 -2.83
CA TYR A 51 2.20 11.55 -2.20
C TYR A 51 0.97 11.03 -2.94
N VAL A 52 -0.04 10.58 -2.19
CA VAL A 52 -1.31 10.07 -2.73
C VAL A 52 -2.46 10.72 -2.00
N SER A 53 -3.43 11.24 -2.77
CA SER A 53 -4.66 11.83 -2.26
C SER A 53 -5.87 11.08 -2.84
N PRO A 54 -6.37 10.05 -2.16
CA PRO A 54 -7.58 9.36 -2.57
C PRO A 54 -8.82 10.21 -2.25
N ASN A 55 -9.88 10.03 -3.02
CA ASN A 55 -11.16 10.70 -2.81
C ASN A 55 -12.27 9.66 -2.88
N ARG A 56 -12.73 9.18 -1.73
CA ARG A 56 -13.80 8.17 -1.61
C ARG A 56 -14.83 8.61 -0.58
N GLY A 57 -16.11 8.51 -0.96
CA GLY A 57 -17.26 8.76 -0.09
C GLY A 57 -18.37 7.73 -0.29
N MET A 58 -19.31 7.62 0.64
CA MET A 58 -20.49 6.78 0.47
C MET A 58 -21.48 7.45 -0.48
N SER A 59 -22.09 6.68 -1.40
CA SER A 59 -23.13 7.17 -2.31
C SER A 59 -24.54 6.86 -1.79
N THR A 60 -24.74 5.65 -1.25
CA THR A 60 -26.02 5.19 -0.71
C THR A 60 -25.82 4.39 0.57
N VAL A 61 -26.81 4.39 1.43
CA VAL A 61 -26.87 3.53 2.62
C VAL A 61 -28.27 2.93 2.72
N GLN A 62 -28.34 1.61 2.90
CA GLN A 62 -29.58 0.90 3.22
C GLN A 62 -29.41 0.23 4.58
N PRO A 63 -30.02 0.80 5.63
CA PRO A 63 -30.06 0.19 6.95
C PRO A 63 -30.72 -1.21 6.92
N LEU A 64 -30.31 -2.10 7.81
CA LEU A 64 -30.91 -3.43 7.94
C LEU A 64 -32.44 -3.31 8.13
N GLY A 65 -33.22 -4.04 7.31
CA GLY A 65 -34.68 -4.03 7.35
C GLY A 65 -35.34 -2.85 6.65
N ALA A 66 -34.57 -1.88 6.14
CA ALA A 66 -35.15 -0.79 5.34
C ALA A 66 -35.60 -1.27 3.96
N PRO A 67 -36.76 -0.80 3.44
CA PRO A 67 -37.31 -1.28 2.16
C PRO A 67 -36.50 -0.81 0.95
N ALA A 68 -35.71 0.26 1.09
CA ALA A 68 -34.89 0.83 0.02
C ALA A 68 -33.63 1.51 0.52
N ALA A 69 -32.63 1.63 -0.36
CA ALA A 69 -31.43 2.40 -0.11
C ALA A 69 -31.76 3.90 -0.10
N ILE A 70 -31.07 4.64 0.78
CA ILE A 70 -31.17 6.10 0.89
C ILE A 70 -29.89 6.71 0.32
N PRO A 71 -29.97 7.76 -0.54
CA PRO A 71 -28.80 8.50 -0.95
C PRO A 71 -28.06 9.04 0.28
N ALA A 72 -26.76 8.71 0.39
CA ALA A 72 -25.98 9.08 1.58
C ALA A 72 -25.92 10.59 1.81
N GLY A 73 -26.02 11.40 0.75
CA GLY A 73 -26.11 12.85 0.82
C GLY A 73 -27.35 13.40 1.54
N LEU A 74 -28.40 12.60 1.72
CA LEU A 74 -29.62 12.97 2.45
C LEU A 74 -29.56 12.59 3.94
N ILE A 75 -28.56 11.81 4.36
CA ILE A 75 -28.37 11.40 5.76
C ILE A 75 -27.58 12.49 6.46
N THR A 76 -28.26 13.21 7.35
CA THR A 76 -27.70 14.30 8.14
C THR A 76 -27.70 13.96 9.63
N PRO A 77 -26.95 14.68 10.47
CA PRO A 77 -26.93 14.43 11.90
C PRO A 77 -28.32 14.55 12.52
N THR A 78 -28.65 13.62 13.41
CA THR A 78 -29.79 13.77 14.32
C THR A 78 -29.51 14.92 15.30
N ALA A 79 -30.53 15.44 15.97
CA ALA A 79 -30.39 16.51 16.96
C ALA A 79 -29.37 16.16 18.06
N GLY A 80 -29.30 14.89 18.50
CA GLY A 80 -28.31 14.44 19.48
C GLY A 80 -26.88 14.48 18.95
N LEU A 81 -26.64 14.02 17.72
CA LEU A 81 -25.31 14.08 17.09
C LEU A 81 -24.91 15.51 16.75
N ALA A 82 -25.85 16.35 16.30
CA ALA A 82 -25.60 17.76 16.04
C ALA A 82 -25.18 18.52 17.31
N ALA A 83 -25.78 18.18 18.46
CA ALA A 83 -25.39 18.75 19.76
C ALA A 83 -23.96 18.37 20.18
N LEU A 84 -23.41 17.28 19.61
CA LEU A 84 -22.01 16.82 19.80
C LEU A 84 -21.06 17.38 18.74
N GLY A 85 -21.53 18.31 17.90
CA GLY A 85 -20.72 18.95 16.86
C GLY A 85 -20.69 18.21 15.53
N ALA A 86 -21.51 17.17 15.33
CA ALA A 86 -21.59 16.50 14.03
C ALA A 86 -22.18 17.45 12.97
N THR A 87 -21.52 17.55 11.81
CA THR A 87 -21.91 18.39 10.68
C THR A 87 -21.84 17.62 9.37
N GLY A 88 -22.51 18.13 8.33
CA GLY A 88 -22.43 17.56 6.97
C GLY A 88 -23.41 16.40 6.76
N ASN A 89 -23.02 15.47 5.89
CA ASN A 89 -23.83 14.31 5.52
C ASN A 89 -22.98 13.03 5.38
N ALA A 90 -23.64 11.89 5.25
CA ALA A 90 -22.96 10.59 5.18
C ALA A 90 -22.19 10.34 3.86
N ALA A 91 -22.33 11.19 2.85
CA ALA A 91 -21.57 11.11 1.59
C ALA A 91 -20.21 11.83 1.68
N ALA A 92 -19.87 12.43 2.84
CA ALA A 92 -18.59 13.11 2.99
C ALA A 92 -17.41 12.16 2.71
N LYS A 93 -16.38 12.70 2.06
CA LYS A 93 -15.11 12.02 1.84
C LYS A 93 -14.50 11.65 3.21
N TYR A 94 -14.03 10.41 3.32
CA TYR A 94 -13.39 9.89 4.54
C TYR A 94 -11.95 9.43 4.33
N THR A 95 -11.50 9.29 3.08
CA THR A 95 -10.12 8.89 2.80
C THR A 95 -9.18 10.05 2.96
N GLU A 96 -8.05 9.83 3.63
CA GLU A 96 -7.03 10.83 3.86
C GLU A 96 -5.85 10.69 2.90
N ALA A 97 -5.19 11.80 2.62
CA ALA A 97 -3.94 11.80 1.88
C ALA A 97 -2.81 11.22 2.73
N TYR A 98 -1.87 10.55 2.06
CA TYR A 98 -0.71 9.97 2.72
C TYR A 98 0.55 10.11 1.88
N THR A 99 1.69 9.93 2.54
CA THR A 99 3.01 9.91 1.94
C THR A 99 3.67 8.56 2.12
N VAL A 100 4.47 8.15 1.14
CA VAL A 100 5.25 6.92 1.17
C VAL A 100 6.71 7.25 0.87
N PHE A 101 7.60 6.78 1.71
CA PHE A 101 9.05 6.91 1.54
C PHE A 101 9.65 5.55 1.21
N GLY A 102 10.68 5.54 0.38
CA GLY A 102 11.46 4.36 0.08
C GLY A 102 12.93 4.70 -0.14
N GLY A 103 13.80 3.74 0.12
CA GLY A 103 15.23 3.90 -0.09
C GLY A 103 15.92 2.56 -0.32
N THR A 104 16.98 2.57 -1.12
CA THR A 104 17.82 1.41 -1.39
C THR A 104 19.26 1.85 -1.53
N ALA A 105 20.16 1.19 -0.80
CA ALA A 105 21.59 1.32 -0.96
C ALA A 105 22.17 -0.04 -1.38
N ALA A 106 22.70 -0.15 -2.59
CA ALA A 106 23.24 -1.39 -3.14
C ALA A 106 24.74 -1.25 -3.43
N MET A 107 25.51 -2.29 -3.11
CA MET A 107 26.95 -2.33 -3.34
C MET A 107 27.43 -3.75 -3.65
N ASP A 108 28.54 -3.84 -4.34
CA ASP A 108 29.27 -5.09 -4.54
C ASP A 108 30.01 -5.44 -3.25
N VAL A 109 29.94 -6.70 -2.79
CA VAL A 109 30.53 -7.14 -1.51
C VAL A 109 31.74 -8.04 -1.75
N VAL A 110 31.52 -9.23 -2.31
CA VAL A 110 32.60 -10.19 -2.60
C VAL A 110 32.30 -10.94 -3.88
N GLY A 111 33.24 -10.92 -4.81
CA GLY A 111 33.14 -11.64 -6.11
C GLY A 111 31.86 -11.22 -6.85
N PRO A 112 31.05 -12.21 -7.28
CA PRO A 112 29.81 -11.94 -8.01
C PRO A 112 28.61 -11.59 -7.12
N THR A 113 28.84 -11.36 -5.82
CA THR A 113 27.77 -11.11 -4.85
C THR A 113 27.59 -9.61 -4.61
N ARG A 114 26.36 -9.15 -4.74
CA ARG A 114 25.91 -7.79 -4.51
C ARG A 114 24.81 -7.78 -3.44
N CYS A 115 24.87 -6.84 -2.50
CA CYS A 115 23.86 -6.72 -1.43
C CYS A 115 23.23 -5.31 -1.45
N ALA A 116 21.99 -5.24 -1.00
CA ALA A 116 21.25 -4.00 -0.83
C ALA A 116 20.58 -3.93 0.54
N GLY A 117 20.81 -2.82 1.23
CA GLY A 117 19.98 -2.38 2.35
C GLY A 117 18.77 -1.63 1.80
N THR A 118 17.57 -1.92 2.31
CA THR A 118 16.32 -1.32 1.86
C THR A 118 15.51 -0.76 3.01
N PHE A 119 14.82 0.36 2.75
CA PHE A 119 13.75 0.90 3.56
C PHE A 119 12.50 1.05 2.70
N ALA A 120 11.35 0.64 3.22
CA ALA A 120 10.06 0.76 2.54
C ALA A 120 8.90 0.91 3.52
N GLN A 121 7.78 1.41 3.04
CA GLN A 121 6.49 1.45 3.73
C GLN A 121 5.48 0.62 2.93
N PRO A 122 5.51 -0.72 3.06
CA PRO A 122 4.79 -1.60 2.14
C PRO A 122 3.27 -1.52 2.27
N PHE A 123 2.75 -1.31 3.47
CA PHE A 123 1.32 -1.30 3.73
C PHE A 123 0.90 -0.11 4.56
N GLY A 124 -0.37 0.28 4.41
CA GLY A 124 -0.97 1.30 5.24
C GLY A 124 -2.35 1.71 4.77
N ALA A 125 -3.14 2.21 5.69
CA ALA A 125 -4.45 2.80 5.45
C ALA A 125 -4.62 4.01 6.37
N LYS A 126 -5.32 5.03 5.88
CA LYS A 126 -5.68 6.18 6.70
C LYS A 126 -7.05 6.68 6.29
N ALA A 127 -7.96 6.75 7.26
CA ALA A 127 -9.32 7.21 7.05
C ALA A 127 -9.79 8.01 8.26
N ASP A 128 -10.37 9.17 8.01
CA ASP A 128 -11.12 9.96 8.98
C ASP A 128 -12.58 9.97 8.55
N TYR A 129 -13.36 9.12 9.19
CA TYR A 129 -14.80 9.02 8.95
C TYR A 129 -15.57 10.14 9.65
N GLY A 130 -14.98 10.78 10.64
CA GLY A 130 -15.65 11.71 11.50
C GLY A 130 -16.99 11.14 12.00
N TRP A 131 -18.09 11.86 11.78
CA TRP A 131 -19.43 11.42 12.10
C TRP A 131 -20.13 10.65 10.97
N THR A 132 -19.50 10.52 9.79
CA THR A 132 -20.14 9.98 8.57
C THR A 132 -20.67 8.56 8.77
N ARG A 133 -19.86 7.66 9.32
CA ARG A 133 -20.28 6.26 9.60
C ARG A 133 -21.30 6.17 10.72
N LEU A 134 -21.16 7.00 11.75
CA LEU A 134 -22.10 7.04 12.86
C LEU A 134 -23.46 7.59 12.44
N MET A 135 -23.50 8.68 11.65
CA MET A 135 -24.74 9.24 11.09
C MET A 135 -25.50 8.24 10.23
N SER A 136 -24.79 7.43 9.46
CA SER A 136 -25.40 6.39 8.61
C SER A 136 -25.77 5.12 9.37
N GLY A 137 -25.41 5.01 10.66
CA GLY A 137 -25.63 3.79 11.46
C GLY A 137 -24.74 2.62 11.05
N VAL A 138 -23.71 2.85 10.24
CA VAL A 138 -22.86 1.80 9.66
C VAL A 138 -21.83 1.29 10.65
N SER A 139 -21.20 2.19 11.41
CA SER A 139 -20.11 1.86 12.33
C SER A 139 -19.91 2.96 13.37
N THR A 140 -19.34 2.58 14.49
CA THR A 140 -18.89 3.51 15.54
C THR A 140 -17.47 4.02 15.33
N THR A 141 -16.71 3.48 14.36
CA THR A 141 -15.36 3.93 14.02
C THR A 141 -15.40 5.35 13.45
N THR A 142 -14.69 6.27 14.08
CA THR A 142 -14.58 7.67 13.66
C THR A 142 -13.31 7.94 12.86
N SER A 143 -12.21 7.25 13.19
CA SER A 143 -11.00 7.26 12.37
C SER A 143 -10.25 5.94 12.51
N SER A 144 -9.46 5.58 11.51
CA SER A 144 -8.52 4.48 11.61
C SER A 144 -7.25 4.77 10.81
N GLU A 145 -6.11 4.40 11.37
CA GLU A 145 -4.82 4.47 10.71
C GLU A 145 -4.05 3.17 10.95
N MET A 146 -3.48 2.64 9.89
CA MET A 146 -2.51 1.55 9.94
C MET A 146 -1.30 1.96 9.13
N SER A 147 -0.12 1.77 9.66
CA SER A 147 1.13 2.00 8.95
C SER A 147 2.13 0.88 9.21
N THR A 148 2.99 0.62 8.22
CA THR A 148 4.09 -0.33 8.34
C THR A 148 5.38 0.31 7.87
N MET A 149 6.49 -0.04 8.52
CA MET A 149 7.84 0.26 8.06
C MET A 149 8.63 -1.04 7.92
N GLU A 150 9.44 -1.12 6.89
CA GLU A 150 10.23 -2.31 6.57
C GLU A 150 11.68 -1.93 6.33
N PHE A 151 12.58 -2.58 7.08
CA PHE A 151 14.03 -2.49 6.92
C PHE A 151 14.56 -3.85 6.50
N GLY A 152 15.21 -3.94 5.34
CA GLY A 152 15.64 -5.22 4.79
C GLY A 152 17.07 -5.22 4.30
N MET A 153 17.66 -6.41 4.29
CA MET A 153 18.90 -6.71 3.60
C MET A 153 18.66 -7.86 2.63
N THR A 154 18.98 -7.63 1.35
CA THR A 154 18.84 -8.65 0.29
C THR A 154 20.12 -8.71 -0.48
N CYS A 155 20.63 -9.91 -0.75
CA CYS A 155 21.81 -10.14 -1.57
C CYS A 155 21.43 -10.89 -2.84
N ALA A 156 22.18 -10.64 -3.91
CA ALA A 156 22.06 -11.30 -5.20
C ALA A 156 23.40 -11.89 -5.59
N TYR A 157 23.40 -13.16 -6.02
CA TYR A 157 24.55 -13.81 -6.63
C TYR A 157 24.40 -13.79 -8.15
N LYS A 158 25.37 -13.18 -8.84
CA LYS A 158 25.40 -13.02 -10.30
C LYS A 158 26.16 -14.17 -10.94
N ALA A 159 25.57 -14.82 -11.94
CA ALA A 159 26.21 -15.82 -12.77
C ALA A 159 26.01 -15.47 -14.25
N GLU A 160 27.04 -15.59 -15.06
CA GLU A 160 26.94 -15.42 -16.51
C GLU A 160 26.29 -16.65 -17.14
N VAL A 161 25.17 -16.44 -17.85
CA VAL A 161 24.42 -17.52 -18.50
C VAL A 161 24.03 -17.08 -19.91
N GLY A 162 24.58 -17.75 -20.91
CA GLY A 162 24.30 -17.44 -22.31
C GLY A 162 24.79 -16.02 -22.70
N LYS A 163 23.86 -15.15 -23.11
CA LYS A 163 24.17 -13.74 -23.49
C LYS A 163 23.90 -12.75 -22.35
N GLY A 164 23.52 -13.25 -21.20
CA GLY A 164 23.08 -12.40 -20.09
C GLY A 164 23.64 -12.85 -18.75
N ASN A 165 23.09 -12.23 -17.70
CA ASN A 165 23.43 -12.53 -16.33
C ASN A 165 22.19 -13.04 -15.59
N LEU A 166 22.34 -14.17 -14.91
CA LEU A 166 21.37 -14.74 -13.98
C LEU A 166 21.69 -14.24 -12.57
N TYR A 167 20.67 -13.86 -11.83
CA TYR A 167 20.76 -13.43 -10.43
C TYR A 167 19.90 -14.34 -9.57
N LEU A 168 20.47 -14.88 -8.49
CA LEU A 168 19.73 -15.54 -7.42
C LEU A 168 19.68 -14.59 -6.24
N LEU A 169 18.47 -14.24 -5.80
CA LEU A 169 18.26 -13.25 -4.74
C LEU A 169 17.74 -13.94 -3.49
N GLY A 170 18.26 -13.51 -2.34
CA GLY A 170 17.77 -13.93 -1.02
C GLY A 170 18.02 -12.86 0.02
N GLY A 171 17.09 -12.69 0.94
CA GLY A 171 17.20 -11.66 1.97
C GLY A 171 16.18 -11.80 3.08
N VAL A 172 16.41 -11.04 4.13
CA VAL A 172 15.52 -10.92 5.29
C VAL A 172 15.14 -9.46 5.50
N PHE A 173 14.01 -9.25 6.15
CA PHE A 173 13.58 -7.91 6.54
C PHE A 173 12.86 -7.96 7.89
N TYR A 174 12.94 -6.84 8.61
CA TYR A 174 12.16 -6.56 9.80
C TYR A 174 11.04 -5.58 9.43
N GLN A 175 9.80 -5.91 9.79
CA GLN A 175 8.63 -5.10 9.53
C GLN A 175 7.97 -4.70 10.84
N THR A 176 7.71 -3.40 11.02
CA THR A 176 6.83 -2.90 12.08
C THR A 176 5.42 -2.71 11.55
N ILE A 177 4.45 -2.82 12.43
CA ILE A 177 3.06 -2.42 12.22
C ILE A 177 2.60 -1.56 13.38
N ASP A 178 1.97 -0.42 13.06
CA ASP A 178 1.31 0.47 14.00
C ASP A 178 -0.15 0.58 13.59
N TYR A 179 -1.06 0.39 14.54
CA TYR A 179 -2.51 0.48 14.34
C TYR A 179 -3.14 1.39 15.37
N GLU A 180 -3.88 2.39 14.89
CA GLU A 180 -4.66 3.31 15.72
C GLU A 180 -6.10 3.37 15.20
N GLU A 181 -7.07 3.35 16.11
CA GLU A 181 -8.48 3.49 15.77
C GLU A 181 -9.20 4.29 16.86
N ALA A 182 -9.96 5.32 16.44
CA ALA A 182 -10.87 6.02 17.32
C ALA A 182 -12.32 5.56 17.08
N ARG A 183 -13.07 5.39 18.17
CA ARG A 183 -14.48 4.96 18.15
C ARG A 183 -15.36 5.85 19.00
N ALA A 184 -16.60 6.04 18.58
CA ALA A 184 -17.65 6.61 19.41
C ALA A 184 -18.38 5.48 20.15
N PHE A 185 -18.49 5.58 21.47
CA PHE A 185 -19.25 4.63 22.29
C PHE A 185 -20.47 5.32 22.87
N GLY A 186 -21.63 4.65 22.86
CA GLY A 186 -22.86 5.14 23.46
C GLY A 186 -23.28 4.28 24.66
N PHE A 187 -23.44 4.89 25.82
CA PHE A 187 -24.08 4.29 26.99
C PHE A 187 -25.33 5.12 27.33
N GLY A 188 -26.48 4.64 26.88
CA GLY A 188 -27.74 5.38 27.07
C GLY A 188 -27.71 6.75 26.37
N SER A 189 -27.82 7.83 27.15
CA SER A 189 -27.76 9.21 26.63
C SER A 189 -26.36 9.81 26.61
N ILE A 190 -25.33 9.09 27.01
CA ILE A 190 -23.94 9.55 27.05
C ILE A 190 -23.20 8.95 25.87
N LEU A 191 -22.77 9.81 24.94
CA LEU A 191 -21.81 9.44 23.90
C LEU A 191 -20.40 9.75 24.43
N GLY A 192 -19.55 8.74 24.46
CA GLY A 192 -18.14 8.88 24.80
C GLY A 192 -17.26 8.47 23.63
N GLY A 193 -16.03 8.94 23.61
CA GLY A 193 -14.98 8.48 22.70
C GLY A 193 -14.06 7.48 23.38
N GLY A 194 -13.45 6.62 22.62
CA GLY A 194 -12.34 5.78 23.03
C GLY A 194 -11.43 5.49 21.86
N ASP A 195 -10.24 5.07 22.16
CA ASP A 195 -9.22 4.76 21.13
C ASP A 195 -8.53 3.43 21.43
N ILE A 196 -8.03 2.84 20.36
CA ILE A 196 -7.21 1.63 20.34
C ILE A 196 -5.87 2.05 19.76
N ALA A 197 -4.78 1.70 20.41
CA ALA A 197 -3.43 1.87 19.88
C ALA A 197 -2.63 0.60 20.15
N MET A 198 -2.10 -0.03 19.10
CA MET A 198 -1.36 -1.29 19.16
C MET A 198 -0.22 -1.28 18.15
N ASP A 199 0.88 -1.90 18.50
CA ASP A 199 2.04 -2.04 17.63
C ASP A 199 2.69 -3.43 17.77
N ASP A 200 3.52 -3.79 16.79
CA ASP A 200 4.36 -4.98 16.79
C ASP A 200 5.50 -4.84 15.78
N GLY A 201 6.51 -5.71 15.90
CA GLY A 201 7.60 -5.85 14.96
C GLY A 201 8.01 -7.29 14.75
N SER A 202 8.02 -7.73 13.50
CA SER A 202 8.27 -9.12 13.13
C SER A 202 9.19 -9.26 11.92
N VAL A 203 9.70 -10.46 11.65
CA VAL A 203 10.69 -10.75 10.62
C VAL A 203 10.05 -11.51 9.46
N GLY A 204 10.40 -11.09 8.24
CA GLY A 204 10.07 -11.79 7.02
C GLY A 204 11.30 -12.06 6.15
N TYR A 205 11.10 -12.75 5.04
CA TYR A 205 12.16 -13.04 4.08
C TYR A 205 11.69 -12.81 2.64
N ARG A 206 12.69 -12.67 1.75
CA ARG A 206 12.51 -12.57 0.30
C ARG A 206 13.37 -13.58 -0.41
N ALA A 207 12.87 -14.11 -1.50
CA ALA A 207 13.63 -14.94 -2.42
C ALA A 207 13.27 -14.57 -3.86
N GLY A 208 14.21 -14.69 -4.78
CA GLY A 208 13.92 -14.36 -6.16
C GLY A 208 14.96 -14.81 -7.14
N ILE A 209 14.61 -14.60 -8.39
CA ILE A 209 15.46 -14.85 -9.54
C ILE A 209 15.37 -13.67 -10.49
N GLY A 210 16.50 -13.23 -11.04
CA GLY A 210 16.57 -12.18 -12.06
C GLY A 210 17.38 -12.61 -13.27
N TYR A 211 17.09 -12.03 -14.42
CA TYR A 211 17.86 -12.24 -15.63
C TYR A 211 17.98 -10.95 -16.42
N THR A 212 19.19 -10.63 -16.87
CA THR A 212 19.45 -9.43 -17.66
C THR A 212 20.20 -9.78 -18.96
N ILE A 213 19.83 -9.12 -20.06
CA ILE A 213 20.60 -9.10 -21.32
C ILE A 213 20.84 -7.64 -21.68
N PRO A 214 22.06 -7.10 -21.40
CA PRO A 214 22.37 -5.69 -21.62
C PRO A 214 22.21 -5.21 -23.06
N GLU A 215 22.47 -6.08 -24.06
CA GLU A 215 22.39 -5.68 -25.46
C GLU A 215 20.99 -5.23 -25.91
N ILE A 216 19.94 -5.78 -25.31
CA ILE A 216 18.54 -5.45 -25.62
C ILE A 216 17.82 -4.76 -24.47
N ALA A 217 18.55 -4.30 -23.46
CA ALA A 217 18.00 -3.71 -22.24
C ALA A 217 16.98 -4.61 -21.54
N LEU A 218 17.09 -5.94 -21.71
CA LEU A 218 16.23 -6.89 -21.01
C LEU A 218 16.61 -6.95 -19.54
N LYS A 219 15.63 -6.76 -18.68
CA LYS A 219 15.68 -7.06 -17.25
C LYS A 219 14.36 -7.74 -16.88
N ALA A 220 14.45 -8.96 -16.36
CA ALA A 220 13.31 -9.72 -15.87
C ALA A 220 13.60 -10.17 -14.43
N SER A 221 12.60 -10.12 -13.57
CA SER A 221 12.73 -10.59 -12.18
C SER A 221 11.44 -11.24 -11.71
N LEU A 222 11.57 -12.29 -10.92
CA LEU A 222 10.49 -12.92 -10.17
C LEU A 222 10.89 -12.91 -8.70
N ILE A 223 10.13 -12.20 -7.88
CA ILE A 223 10.41 -11.99 -6.46
C ILE A 223 9.24 -12.51 -5.65
N TYR A 224 9.53 -13.36 -4.68
CA TYR A 224 8.63 -13.78 -3.61
C TYR A 224 8.96 -12.98 -2.34
N ARG A 225 7.93 -12.51 -1.65
CA ARG A 225 7.97 -11.91 -0.33
C ARG A 225 7.10 -12.75 0.61
N SER A 226 7.64 -13.14 1.76
CA SER A 226 6.89 -13.93 2.75
C SER A 226 5.77 -13.11 3.39
N GLN A 227 4.74 -13.81 3.86
CA GLN A 227 3.83 -13.31 4.89
C GLN A 227 4.64 -12.92 6.14
N VAL A 228 4.11 -11.95 6.89
CA VAL A 228 4.64 -11.60 8.23
C VAL A 228 3.47 -11.62 9.20
N ASP A 229 3.60 -12.42 10.24
CA ASP A 229 2.63 -12.52 11.31
C ASP A 229 3.02 -11.58 12.45
N HIS A 230 2.06 -10.80 12.92
CA HIS A 230 2.21 -9.80 13.97
C HIS A 230 1.33 -10.16 15.17
N GLU A 231 1.95 -10.19 16.35
CA GLU A 231 1.31 -10.37 17.65
C GLU A 231 1.23 -9.01 18.35
N MET A 232 0.33 -8.16 17.85
CA MET A 232 0.21 -6.77 18.31
C MET A 232 -0.21 -6.70 19.77
N ALA A 233 0.44 -5.82 20.53
CA ALA A 233 0.08 -5.48 21.90
C ALA A 233 -0.10 -3.97 22.04
N GLY A 234 -0.96 -3.57 22.98
CA GLY A 234 -1.22 -2.14 23.20
C GLY A 234 -2.31 -1.89 24.21
N ILE A 235 -3.07 -0.83 24.00
CA ILE A 235 -4.09 -0.36 24.94
C ILE A 235 -5.39 0.02 24.23
N VAL A 236 -6.50 -0.23 24.91
CA VAL A 236 -7.80 0.35 24.58
C VAL A 236 -8.12 1.37 25.67
N ARG A 237 -8.34 2.63 25.29
CA ARG A 237 -8.76 3.70 26.17
C ARG A 237 -10.27 3.89 26.07
N ASN A 238 -10.94 3.96 27.19
CA ASN A 238 -12.34 4.34 27.28
C ASN A 238 -12.63 4.89 28.69
N PRO A 239 -13.24 6.06 28.82
CA PRO A 239 -13.57 6.65 30.12
C PRO A 239 -14.45 5.76 31.03
N ALA A 240 -15.16 4.79 30.45
CA ALA A 240 -15.97 3.83 31.23
C ALA A 240 -15.13 2.73 31.91
N PHE A 241 -13.85 2.59 31.58
CA PHE A 241 -12.97 1.61 32.19
C PHE A 241 -12.44 2.11 33.55
N PRO A 242 -12.27 1.24 34.53
CA PRO A 242 -11.52 1.56 35.74
C PRO A 242 -10.09 1.99 35.36
N GLY A 243 -9.69 3.22 35.73
CA GLY A 243 -8.40 3.79 35.33
C GLY A 243 -8.35 4.29 33.88
N GLY A 244 -9.46 4.27 33.15
CA GLY A 244 -9.57 4.86 31.79
C GLY A 244 -8.95 4.03 30.65
N SER A 245 -8.28 2.90 30.94
CA SER A 245 -7.68 2.06 29.90
C SER A 245 -7.50 0.60 30.32
N VAL A 246 -7.43 -0.29 29.33
CA VAL A 246 -7.08 -1.71 29.50
C VAL A 246 -6.04 -2.12 28.48
N THR A 247 -5.19 -3.09 28.83
CA THR A 247 -4.24 -3.70 27.88
C THR A 247 -5.01 -4.54 26.87
N ALA A 248 -4.59 -4.49 25.61
CA ALA A 248 -5.20 -5.22 24.51
C ALA A 248 -4.15 -5.96 23.66
N PHE A 249 -4.61 -7.00 22.98
CA PHE A 249 -3.82 -7.86 22.11
C PHE A 249 -4.60 -8.14 20.83
N ALA A 250 -3.91 -8.25 19.70
CA ALA A 250 -4.50 -8.66 18.44
C ALA A 250 -3.47 -9.38 17.57
N ASN A 251 -3.93 -10.36 16.77
CA ASN A 251 -3.09 -11.02 15.77
C ASN A 251 -3.53 -10.58 14.39
N ALA A 252 -2.58 -10.14 13.58
CA ALA A 252 -2.79 -9.77 12.19
C ALA A 252 -1.62 -10.24 11.34
N SER A 253 -1.87 -10.50 10.06
CA SER A 253 -0.82 -10.91 9.13
C SER A 253 -0.78 -9.96 7.94
N THR A 254 0.42 -9.52 7.55
CA THR A 254 0.61 -8.87 6.26
C THR A 254 0.84 -9.91 5.17
N PRO A 255 0.32 -9.72 3.95
CA PRO A 255 0.26 -10.77 2.94
C PRO A 255 1.64 -11.16 2.40
N GLN A 256 1.78 -12.43 2.01
CA GLN A 256 2.82 -12.85 1.08
C GLN A 256 2.50 -12.33 -0.32
N SER A 257 3.53 -12.20 -1.15
CA SER A 257 3.33 -11.77 -2.54
C SER A 257 4.35 -12.39 -3.50
N VAL A 258 3.95 -12.48 -4.77
CA VAL A 258 4.81 -12.85 -5.89
C VAL A 258 4.70 -11.78 -6.96
N LYS A 259 5.83 -11.20 -7.36
CA LYS A 259 5.90 -10.19 -8.40
C LYS A 259 6.81 -10.62 -9.53
N LEU A 260 6.27 -10.68 -10.74
CA LEU A 260 6.99 -10.80 -11.99
C LEU A 260 7.11 -9.40 -12.62
N SER A 261 8.32 -8.98 -12.96
CA SER A 261 8.57 -7.73 -13.67
C SER A 261 9.44 -8.00 -14.88
N VAL A 262 9.14 -7.37 -16.00
CA VAL A 262 9.90 -7.51 -17.26
C VAL A 262 10.00 -6.14 -17.92
N GLN A 263 11.19 -5.81 -18.43
CA GLN A 263 11.40 -4.68 -19.35
C GLN A 263 12.33 -5.10 -20.48
N THR A 264 12.18 -4.49 -21.65
CA THR A 264 13.09 -4.69 -22.79
C THR A 264 13.06 -3.52 -23.76
N GLY A 265 14.19 -3.26 -24.40
CA GLY A 265 14.28 -2.33 -25.52
C GLY A 265 13.66 -2.93 -26.79
N VAL A 266 12.76 -2.21 -27.43
CA VAL A 266 12.06 -2.66 -28.65
C VAL A 266 12.50 -1.92 -29.91
N ALA A 267 13.05 -0.72 -29.75
CA ALA A 267 13.64 0.08 -30.83
C ALA A 267 14.65 1.06 -30.23
N PRO A 268 15.51 1.73 -31.03
CA PRO A 268 16.42 2.74 -30.53
C PRO A 268 15.68 3.84 -29.76
N GLY A 269 16.03 3.99 -28.48
CA GLY A 269 15.39 4.95 -27.57
C GLY A 269 14.04 4.51 -27.01
N TRP A 270 13.47 3.37 -27.38
CA TRP A 270 12.20 2.87 -26.90
C TRP A 270 12.35 1.62 -26.01
N LEU A 271 11.70 1.65 -24.87
CA LEU A 271 11.64 0.54 -23.93
C LEU A 271 10.17 0.27 -23.58
N VAL A 272 9.81 -1.00 -23.52
CA VAL A 272 8.53 -1.46 -22.97
C VAL A 272 8.79 -2.15 -21.65
N PHE A 273 7.83 -2.03 -20.71
CA PHE A 273 7.91 -2.68 -19.42
C PHE A 273 6.53 -3.13 -18.95
N GLY A 274 6.51 -4.10 -18.07
CA GLY A 274 5.28 -4.57 -17.43
C GLY A 274 5.57 -5.38 -16.18
N SER A 275 4.54 -5.54 -15.36
CA SER A 275 4.60 -6.40 -14.18
C SER A 275 3.25 -7.02 -13.87
N VAL A 276 3.30 -8.17 -13.22
CA VAL A 276 2.15 -8.83 -12.60
C VAL A 276 2.52 -9.14 -11.17
N GLU A 277 1.71 -8.72 -10.23
CA GLU A 277 1.86 -8.98 -8.80
C GLU A 277 0.61 -9.62 -8.25
N TRP A 278 0.79 -10.72 -7.53
CA TRP A 278 -0.22 -11.36 -6.69
C TRP A 278 0.14 -11.15 -5.23
N ALA A 279 -0.87 -10.82 -4.42
CA ALA A 279 -0.72 -10.70 -2.97
C ALA A 279 -1.88 -11.42 -2.28
N ASP A 280 -1.54 -12.27 -1.31
CA ASP A 280 -2.48 -13.08 -0.54
C ASP A 280 -3.17 -12.26 0.55
N TRP A 281 -4.03 -11.33 0.16
CA TRP A 281 -4.83 -10.55 1.10
C TRP A 281 -5.89 -11.38 1.83
N SER A 282 -6.13 -12.63 1.41
CA SER A 282 -7.07 -13.53 2.07
C SER A 282 -6.67 -13.89 3.51
N VAL A 283 -5.42 -13.62 3.90
CA VAL A 283 -4.95 -13.75 5.30
C VAL A 283 -5.64 -12.73 6.24
N LEU A 284 -6.14 -11.60 5.70
CA LEU A 284 -6.88 -10.60 6.47
C LEU A 284 -8.39 -10.78 6.31
N GLN A 285 -8.97 -11.58 7.20
CA GLN A 285 -10.43 -11.78 7.28
C GLN A 285 -11.02 -10.89 8.37
N GLN A 286 -10.74 -11.19 9.61
CA GLN A 286 -11.15 -10.43 10.79
C GLN A 286 -9.97 -10.35 11.75
N VAL A 287 -9.67 -9.15 12.21
CA VAL A 287 -8.70 -8.94 13.28
C VAL A 287 -9.50 -8.72 14.57
N GLN A 288 -9.42 -9.67 15.48
CA GLN A 288 -10.09 -9.58 16.78
C GLN A 288 -9.14 -8.91 17.77
N VAL A 289 -9.66 -7.92 18.48
CA VAL A 289 -8.94 -7.24 19.56
C VAL A 289 -9.41 -7.82 20.89
N TYR A 290 -8.50 -8.38 21.65
CA TYR A 290 -8.75 -8.96 22.96
C TYR A 290 -8.23 -8.04 24.05
N ALA A 291 -9.07 -7.72 25.02
CA ALA A 291 -8.60 -7.03 26.21
C ALA A 291 -8.14 -8.03 27.28
N ASN A 292 -7.24 -7.61 28.17
CA ASN A 292 -6.75 -8.46 29.25
C ASN A 292 -7.90 -8.88 30.19
N PRO A 293 -8.20 -10.19 30.30
CA PRO A 293 -9.35 -10.66 31.10
C PRO A 293 -9.28 -10.28 32.59
N GLY A 294 -8.07 -10.20 33.15
CA GLY A 294 -7.87 -9.82 34.56
C GLY A 294 -8.23 -8.37 34.86
N GLN A 295 -8.12 -7.48 33.87
CA GLN A 295 -8.49 -6.07 34.02
C GLN A 295 -10.00 -5.85 33.78
N LEU A 296 -10.62 -6.71 32.99
CA LEU A 296 -12.07 -6.64 32.67
C LEU A 296 -12.97 -7.27 33.74
N ALA A 297 -12.46 -8.21 34.51
CA ALA A 297 -13.23 -8.81 35.60
C ALA A 297 -13.75 -7.80 36.64
N ALA A 298 -13.18 -6.60 36.68
CA ALA A 298 -13.65 -5.49 37.51
C ALA A 298 -14.75 -4.64 36.85
N VAL A 299 -15.11 -4.90 35.60
CA VAL A 299 -16.09 -4.12 34.82
C VAL A 299 -17.23 -5.05 34.41
N ALA A 300 -18.43 -4.75 34.81
CA ALA A 300 -19.66 -5.50 34.43
C ALA A 300 -20.10 -5.27 32.96
N VAL A 301 -19.20 -4.82 32.09
CA VAL A 301 -19.47 -4.59 30.66
C VAL A 301 -18.76 -5.67 29.87
N PRO A 302 -19.49 -6.55 29.17
CA PRO A 302 -18.85 -7.48 28.25
C PRO A 302 -18.22 -6.67 27.11
N LEU A 303 -16.91 -6.52 27.12
CA LEU A 303 -16.16 -6.21 25.92
C LEU A 303 -16.16 -7.49 25.06
N ALA A 304 -17.30 -7.78 24.45
CA ALA A 304 -17.34 -8.65 23.29
C ALA A 304 -16.36 -8.06 22.28
N GLY A 305 -15.33 -8.83 21.90
CA GLY A 305 -14.15 -8.37 21.20
C GLY A 305 -14.42 -7.32 20.13
N VAL A 306 -13.67 -6.25 20.17
CA VAL A 306 -13.66 -5.28 19.08
C VAL A 306 -13.07 -5.98 17.88
N THR A 307 -13.84 -6.08 16.79
CA THR A 307 -13.40 -6.73 15.56
C THR A 307 -13.16 -5.67 14.50
N VAL A 308 -12.05 -5.79 13.80
CA VAL A 308 -11.78 -5.05 12.56
C VAL A 308 -12.04 -6.00 11.40
N ASP A 309 -13.09 -5.73 10.64
CA ASP A 309 -13.54 -6.59 9.55
C ASP A 309 -12.90 -6.15 8.23
N ALA A 310 -12.13 -7.02 7.60
CA ALA A 310 -11.52 -6.81 6.30
C ALA A 310 -12.15 -7.72 5.23
N PHE A 311 -12.27 -9.03 5.50
CA PHE A 311 -12.83 -10.04 4.59
C PHE A 311 -12.29 -9.94 3.17
N PHE A 312 -10.96 -9.83 3.05
CA PHE A 312 -10.32 -9.66 1.77
C PHE A 312 -10.19 -10.97 1.01
N ARG A 313 -10.11 -10.84 -0.30
CA ARG A 313 -9.65 -11.87 -1.24
C ARG A 313 -8.29 -11.48 -1.79
N ASP A 314 -7.63 -12.40 -2.49
CA ASP A 314 -6.35 -12.13 -3.17
C ASP A 314 -6.39 -10.87 -4.03
N GLY A 315 -5.35 -10.07 -3.92
CA GLY A 315 -5.08 -8.92 -4.78
C GLY A 315 -4.26 -9.32 -6.02
N TRP A 316 -4.56 -8.67 -7.14
CA TRP A 316 -3.79 -8.77 -8.37
C TRP A 316 -3.55 -7.39 -8.93
N THR A 317 -2.30 -7.08 -9.26
CA THR A 317 -1.95 -5.85 -9.96
C THR A 317 -1.26 -6.20 -11.26
N VAL A 318 -1.75 -5.66 -12.36
CA VAL A 318 -1.14 -5.81 -13.69
C VAL A 318 -0.82 -4.43 -14.22
N SER A 319 0.45 -4.19 -14.57
CA SER A 319 0.88 -2.92 -15.15
C SER A 319 1.63 -3.13 -16.46
N GLY A 320 1.51 -2.16 -17.35
CA GLY A 320 2.27 -2.10 -18.59
C GLY A 320 2.51 -0.67 -19.01
N GLY A 321 3.64 -0.43 -19.67
CA GLY A 321 3.97 0.91 -20.10
C GLY A 321 5.10 0.95 -21.12
N VAL A 322 5.35 2.17 -21.56
CA VAL A 322 6.41 2.49 -22.51
C VAL A 322 7.26 3.63 -21.98
N ALA A 323 8.54 3.62 -22.31
CA ALA A 323 9.43 4.73 -22.03
C ALA A 323 10.20 5.09 -23.31
N HIS A 324 10.51 6.38 -23.46
CA HIS A 324 11.26 6.90 -24.59
C HIS A 324 12.36 7.84 -24.12
N LYS A 325 13.55 7.64 -24.65
CA LYS A 325 14.69 8.54 -24.48
C LYS A 325 14.68 9.62 -25.57
N PHE A 326 14.32 10.85 -25.19
CA PHE A 326 14.26 11.98 -26.12
C PHE A 326 15.64 12.51 -26.48
N ASN A 327 16.55 12.53 -25.49
CA ASN A 327 17.94 12.91 -25.61
C ASN A 327 18.78 12.29 -24.49
N ASP A 328 20.09 12.63 -24.41
CA ASP A 328 20.97 12.01 -23.40
C ASP A 328 20.63 12.37 -21.95
N SER A 329 19.98 13.50 -21.75
CA SER A 329 19.62 13.96 -20.39
C SER A 329 18.15 13.70 -20.02
N PHE A 330 17.25 13.53 -20.99
CA PHE A 330 15.81 13.47 -20.72
C PHE A 330 15.16 12.25 -21.35
N SER A 331 14.38 11.53 -20.52
CA SER A 331 13.48 10.47 -20.95
C SER A 331 12.11 10.62 -20.29
N GLY A 332 11.08 10.11 -20.95
CA GLY A 332 9.71 10.10 -20.45
C GLY A 332 9.12 8.70 -20.44
N LEU A 333 8.09 8.50 -19.66
CA LEU A 333 7.33 7.25 -19.61
C LEU A 333 5.83 7.50 -19.48
N ALA A 334 5.05 6.52 -19.92
CA ALA A 334 3.62 6.43 -19.65
C ALA A 334 3.28 4.97 -19.34
N SER A 335 2.34 4.76 -18.43
CA SER A 335 1.88 3.42 -18.04
C SER A 335 0.41 3.39 -17.69
N LEU A 336 -0.16 2.19 -17.82
CA LEU A 336 -1.49 1.83 -17.37
C LEU A 336 -1.36 0.68 -16.37
N THR A 337 -2.05 0.80 -15.25
CA THR A 337 -2.11 -0.24 -14.21
C THR A 337 -3.56 -0.56 -13.92
N TRP A 338 -3.88 -1.85 -13.87
CA TRP A 338 -5.10 -2.38 -13.31
C TRP A 338 -4.78 -3.06 -11.98
N ASP A 339 -5.52 -2.70 -10.97
CA ASP A 339 -5.48 -3.29 -9.65
C ASP A 339 -6.83 -3.90 -9.34
N ARG A 340 -6.87 -5.22 -9.12
CA ARG A 340 -8.06 -5.92 -8.71
C ARG A 340 -8.37 -5.62 -7.26
N GLY A 341 -9.53 -5.04 -7.00
CA GLY A 341 -10.00 -4.80 -5.65
C GLY A 341 -10.09 -6.07 -4.81
N THR A 342 -9.72 -5.96 -3.55
CA THR A 342 -9.69 -7.08 -2.61
C THR A 342 -11.02 -7.37 -1.95
N SER A 343 -12.06 -6.58 -2.20
CA SER A 343 -13.37 -6.75 -1.58
C SER A 343 -14.04 -8.06 -1.99
N THR A 344 -14.61 -8.74 -1.00
CA THR A 344 -15.55 -9.86 -1.17
C THR A 344 -17.02 -9.42 -1.10
N GLY A 345 -17.29 -8.11 -1.25
CA GLY A 345 -18.58 -7.49 -0.98
C GLY A 345 -18.75 -7.04 0.48
N ARG A 346 -17.66 -7.05 1.25
CA ARG A 346 -17.64 -6.64 2.68
C ARG A 346 -16.66 -5.51 2.98
N SER A 347 -16.15 -4.86 1.95
CA SER A 347 -15.28 -3.69 2.07
C SER A 347 -15.40 -2.79 0.84
N SER A 348 -14.89 -1.56 0.92
CA SER A 348 -14.95 -0.55 -0.14
C SER A 348 -13.82 -0.66 -1.18
N PHE A 349 -12.98 -1.69 -1.13
CA PHE A 349 -11.84 -1.88 -2.03
C PHE A 349 -12.27 -2.45 -3.38
N SER A 350 -12.68 -1.57 -4.29
CA SER A 350 -13.07 -1.88 -5.67
C SER A 350 -11.87 -1.99 -6.60
N ASP A 351 -12.09 -2.51 -7.81
CA ASP A 351 -11.11 -2.44 -8.89
C ASP A 351 -10.70 -1.00 -9.17
N THR A 352 -9.42 -0.82 -9.51
CA THR A 352 -8.83 0.50 -9.75
C THR A 352 -8.03 0.49 -11.06
N TRP A 353 -8.21 1.50 -11.88
CA TRP A 353 -7.41 1.75 -13.08
C TRP A 353 -6.58 3.02 -12.89
N THR A 354 -5.28 2.92 -13.09
CA THR A 354 -4.36 4.06 -12.90
C THR A 354 -3.63 4.35 -14.19
N ILE A 355 -3.71 5.60 -14.65
CA ILE A 355 -2.87 6.14 -15.72
C ILE A 355 -1.76 6.94 -15.07
N SER A 356 -0.51 6.68 -15.46
CA SER A 356 0.65 7.40 -14.95
C SER A 356 1.52 7.94 -16.09
N ALA A 357 2.11 9.09 -15.86
CA ALA A 357 3.11 9.67 -16.74
C ALA A 357 4.24 10.29 -15.91
N GLY A 358 5.46 10.22 -16.41
CA GLY A 358 6.62 10.76 -15.71
C GLY A 358 7.81 11.00 -16.60
N GLY A 359 8.84 11.61 -16.04
CA GLY A 359 10.11 11.87 -16.70
C GLY A 359 11.29 11.59 -15.79
N SER A 360 12.41 11.31 -16.42
CA SER A 360 13.73 11.18 -15.78
C SER A 360 14.67 12.20 -16.39
N TYR A 361 15.37 12.92 -15.53
CA TYR A 361 16.43 13.84 -15.92
C TYR A 361 17.77 13.37 -15.35
N THR A 362 18.75 13.16 -16.24
CA THR A 362 20.11 12.80 -15.90
C THR A 362 20.88 14.09 -15.63
N ILE A 363 21.21 14.33 -14.37
CA ILE A 363 21.95 15.53 -13.92
C ILE A 363 23.41 15.45 -14.39
N ASN A 364 24.00 14.27 -14.22
CA ASN A 364 25.37 13.92 -14.67
C ASN A 364 25.47 12.39 -14.77
N GLU A 365 26.66 11.87 -15.09
CA GLU A 365 26.90 10.43 -15.25
C GLU A 365 26.55 9.59 -14.01
N ASN A 366 26.53 10.23 -12.84
CA ASN A 366 26.35 9.57 -11.54
C ASN A 366 24.97 9.84 -10.92
N ALA A 367 24.23 10.87 -11.34
CA ALA A 367 23.01 11.28 -10.67
C ALA A 367 21.84 11.49 -11.63
N SER A 368 20.69 11.01 -11.25
CA SER A 368 19.42 11.23 -11.96
C SER A 368 18.27 11.50 -10.98
N ILE A 369 17.37 12.37 -11.41
CA ILE A 369 16.11 12.67 -10.71
C ILE A 369 14.95 12.25 -11.60
N ARG A 370 13.89 11.74 -10.98
CA ARG A 370 12.64 11.35 -11.65
C ARG A 370 11.45 11.99 -10.95
N ALA A 371 10.47 12.37 -11.78
CA ALA A 371 9.20 12.89 -11.30
C ALA A 371 8.07 12.29 -12.12
N GLY A 372 6.92 12.07 -11.49
CA GLY A 372 5.75 11.54 -12.17
C GLY A 372 4.45 11.86 -11.45
N LEU A 373 3.37 11.76 -12.21
CA LEU A 373 2.00 11.94 -11.75
C LEU A 373 1.18 10.71 -12.12
N ALA A 374 0.18 10.42 -11.31
CA ALA A 374 -0.76 9.33 -11.50
C ALA A 374 -2.19 9.80 -11.23
N TYR A 375 -3.13 9.32 -12.03
CA TYR A 375 -4.55 9.49 -11.82
C TYR A 375 -5.22 8.11 -11.82
N SER A 376 -5.94 7.80 -10.74
CA SER A 376 -6.60 6.52 -10.54
C SER A 376 -8.11 6.69 -10.57
N PHE A 377 -8.78 5.80 -11.31
CA PHE A 377 -10.24 5.65 -11.33
C PHE A 377 -10.61 4.50 -10.40
N LEU A 378 -11.38 4.77 -9.37
CA LEU A 378 -11.89 3.77 -8.43
C LEU A 378 -13.29 3.37 -8.87
N ASP A 379 -13.50 2.09 -9.16
CA ASP A 379 -14.81 1.61 -9.57
C ASP A 379 -15.85 1.67 -8.45
N SER A 380 -17.12 1.70 -8.84
CA SER A 380 -18.24 1.58 -7.90
C SER A 380 -18.27 0.19 -7.28
N ILE A 381 -18.67 0.12 -6.02
CA ILE A 381 -18.85 -1.17 -5.31
C ILE A 381 -19.97 -1.06 -4.28
N THR A 382 -20.56 -2.21 -3.95
CA THR A 382 -21.52 -2.36 -2.87
C THR A 382 -20.91 -3.23 -1.78
N GLU A 383 -20.98 -2.75 -0.55
CA GLU A 383 -20.54 -3.42 0.66
C GLU A 383 -21.76 -3.81 1.50
N VAL A 384 -21.74 -5.03 2.05
CA VAL A 384 -22.67 -5.43 3.13
C VAL A 384 -21.82 -5.68 4.36
N ASN A 385 -21.94 -4.80 5.37
CA ASN A 385 -21.16 -4.94 6.60
C ASN A 385 -21.69 -6.08 7.49
N THR A 386 -20.96 -6.40 8.56
CA THR A 386 -21.33 -7.47 9.50
C THR A 386 -22.65 -7.21 10.26
N ALA A 387 -23.04 -5.95 10.40
CA ALA A 387 -24.33 -5.57 10.96
C ALA A 387 -25.50 -5.68 9.96
N GLY A 388 -25.24 -6.02 8.68
CA GLY A 388 -26.25 -6.20 7.64
C GLY A 388 -26.68 -4.92 6.93
N HIS A 389 -25.98 -3.79 7.15
CA HIS A 389 -26.21 -2.58 6.36
C HIS A 389 -25.59 -2.72 4.97
N THR A 390 -26.29 -2.28 3.93
CA THR A 390 -25.76 -2.20 2.58
C THR A 390 -25.30 -0.78 2.29
N ILE A 391 -24.04 -0.64 1.85
CA ILE A 391 -23.39 0.63 1.57
C ILE A 391 -22.94 0.65 0.13
N GLY A 392 -23.40 1.62 -0.64
CA GLY A 392 -22.94 1.85 -2.01
C GLY A 392 -21.83 2.89 -2.05
N TYR A 393 -20.80 2.61 -2.84
CA TYR A 393 -19.75 3.57 -3.21
C TYR A 393 -19.84 3.83 -4.70
N GLY A 394 -19.81 5.09 -5.08
CA GLY A 394 -19.82 5.52 -6.47
C GLY A 394 -18.45 5.34 -7.15
N ARG A 395 -18.35 5.82 -8.39
CA ARG A 395 -17.05 5.98 -9.03
C ARG A 395 -16.35 7.19 -8.44
N ASP A 396 -15.14 6.97 -7.98
CA ASP A 396 -14.31 7.95 -7.33
C ASP A 396 -12.93 8.00 -7.98
N TYR A 397 -12.02 8.80 -7.44
CA TYR A 397 -10.67 8.95 -7.99
C TYR A 397 -9.60 9.09 -6.92
N SER A 398 -8.36 8.90 -7.32
CA SER A 398 -7.18 9.26 -6.53
C SER A 398 -6.16 9.96 -7.40
N ILE A 399 -5.43 10.91 -6.84
CA ILE A 399 -4.32 11.60 -7.50
C ILE A 399 -3.05 11.30 -6.73
N GLY A 400 -1.99 10.95 -7.45
CA GLY A 400 -0.68 10.70 -6.87
C GLY A 400 0.43 11.47 -7.59
N GLY A 401 1.51 11.74 -6.89
CA GLY A 401 2.72 12.31 -7.45
C GLY A 401 3.94 11.77 -6.72
N GLY A 402 5.03 11.55 -7.45
CA GLY A 402 6.25 10.98 -6.89
C GLY A 402 7.51 11.66 -7.41
N LEU A 403 8.53 11.62 -6.56
CA LEU A 403 9.89 12.03 -6.86
C LEU A 403 10.85 10.92 -6.45
N SER A 404 11.90 10.70 -7.22
CA SER A 404 13.01 9.85 -6.80
C SER A 404 14.34 10.41 -7.24
N LEU A 405 15.37 10.19 -6.41
CA LEU A 405 16.76 10.49 -6.69
C LEU A 405 17.54 9.18 -6.73
N SER A 406 18.41 9.04 -7.70
CA SER A 406 19.35 7.91 -7.81
C SER A 406 20.75 8.44 -8.02
N VAL A 407 21.71 7.94 -7.24
CA VAL A 407 23.14 8.30 -7.32
C VAL A 407 23.96 7.01 -7.43
N LYS A 408 24.90 7.01 -8.36
CA LYS A 408 25.90 5.93 -8.56
C LYS A 408 27.30 6.44 -8.21
N PHE A 409 28.12 5.54 -7.66
CA PHE A 409 29.50 5.85 -7.23
C PHE A 409 30.50 4.95 -7.95
#